data_a89a5d19386c0fbcda4a97cca88d9218
#
_entry.id   a89a5d19386c0fbcda4a97cca88d9218
#
_cell.length_a   1.000
_cell.length_b   1.000
_cell.length_c   1.000
_cell.angle_alpha   90.00
_cell.angle_beta   90.00
_cell.angle_gamma   90.00
#
_symmetry.space_group_name_H-M   'P 1'
#
loop_
_entity.id
_entity.type
_entity.pdbx_description
1 polymer ?
#
loop_
_entity_poly.entity_id
_entity_poly.type
_entity_poly.pdbx_seq_one_letter_code
_entity_poly.pdbx_strand_id
1 'polypeptide(L)'
;MNELVLQEKKWAALNKGVPATEWTPEQREIFKSVGEAKSAAADQFESMLPKARSAVLQELIAQTIVYTRAYVERIPEYVGSDALIAGVAGNFSNAVTYMCSVVPLLPAPNGREKVTRSSVPEPAALTPFIADGDPACAKLLEVLDRQRAQLGGWAKVADSRIPAAQWTPDQRALNNAAREVILRDVKDVRAIVDIAESAIMADLLVTRADYMQAFADTIPTHAPDDALLWTTVTSIGGGLSAACQATL
;
A
#
# COMPACT_ATOMS: atom_id res chain seq x y z
N MET A 1 17.91 -16.45 12.55
CA MET A 1 17.20 -15.75 11.47
C MET A 1 16.25 -16.76 10.87
N ASN A 2 14.95 -16.49 10.83
CA ASN A 2 13.96 -17.46 10.36
C ASN A 2 14.20 -17.72 8.86
N GLU A 3 14.18 -18.98 8.42
CA GLU A 3 14.44 -19.39 7.03
C GLU A 3 13.55 -18.65 6.02
N LEU A 4 12.29 -18.39 6.41
CA LEU A 4 11.33 -17.59 5.64
C LEU A 4 11.85 -16.20 5.30
N VAL A 5 12.41 -15.48 6.29
CA VAL A 5 12.96 -14.13 6.10
C VAL A 5 14.18 -14.19 5.15
N LEU A 6 14.93 -15.27 5.17
CA LEU A 6 16.06 -15.45 4.25
C LEU A 6 15.58 -15.70 2.82
N GLN A 7 14.54 -16.51 2.62
CA GLN A 7 13.96 -16.76 1.30
C GLN A 7 13.30 -15.51 0.71
N GLU A 8 12.58 -14.74 1.51
CA GLU A 8 12.03 -13.45 1.07
C GLU A 8 13.11 -12.45 0.66
N LYS A 9 14.23 -12.38 1.39
CA LYS A 9 15.37 -11.55 1.00
C LYS A 9 16.01 -12.02 -0.31
N LYS A 10 16.19 -13.33 -0.50
CA LYS A 10 16.69 -13.88 -1.76
C LYS A 10 15.74 -13.55 -2.91
N TRP A 11 14.43 -13.76 -2.71
CA TRP A 11 13.42 -13.44 -3.71
C TRP A 11 13.40 -11.93 -4.02
N ALA A 12 13.47 -11.06 -3.02
CA ALA A 12 13.51 -9.61 -3.22
C ALA A 12 14.70 -9.15 -4.07
N ALA A 13 15.84 -9.86 -3.98
CA ALA A 13 17.04 -9.57 -4.73
C ALA A 13 17.00 -10.07 -6.20
N LEU A 14 16.05 -10.95 -6.55
CA LEU A 14 15.94 -11.47 -7.91
C LEU A 14 15.49 -10.40 -8.91
N ASN A 15 15.97 -10.52 -10.15
CA ASN A 15 15.42 -9.77 -11.26
C ASN A 15 14.00 -10.30 -11.59
N LYS A 16 12.97 -9.51 -11.27
CA LYS A 16 11.56 -9.88 -11.50
C LYS A 16 11.14 -9.85 -12.98
N GLY A 17 11.98 -9.32 -13.87
CA GLY A 17 11.70 -9.33 -15.32
C GLY A 17 11.95 -10.68 -16.00
N VAL A 18 12.58 -11.65 -15.31
CA VAL A 18 12.92 -12.96 -15.89
C VAL A 18 11.70 -13.89 -15.82
N PRO A 19 11.18 -14.40 -16.95
CA PRO A 19 10.04 -15.31 -16.97
C PRO A 19 10.41 -16.71 -16.42
N ALA A 20 9.42 -17.48 -15.97
CA ALA A 20 9.61 -18.80 -15.39
C ALA A 20 10.34 -19.79 -16.33
N THR A 21 10.18 -19.63 -17.65
CA THR A 21 10.86 -20.45 -18.67
C THR A 21 12.38 -20.31 -18.65
N GLU A 22 12.88 -19.17 -18.18
CA GLU A 22 14.32 -18.85 -18.13
C GLU A 22 14.94 -19.01 -16.74
N TRP A 23 14.16 -19.42 -15.73
CA TRP A 23 14.66 -19.57 -14.36
C TRP A 23 15.67 -20.69 -14.22
N THR A 24 16.72 -20.44 -13.48
CA THR A 24 17.63 -21.47 -12.98
C THR A 24 16.90 -22.39 -11.97
N PRO A 25 17.41 -23.60 -11.72
CA PRO A 25 16.86 -24.46 -10.67
C PRO A 25 16.78 -23.78 -9.30
N GLU A 26 17.78 -22.97 -8.94
CA GLU A 26 17.79 -22.22 -7.68
C GLU A 26 16.67 -21.18 -7.66
N GLN A 27 16.45 -20.44 -8.74
CA GLN A 27 15.36 -19.46 -8.84
C GLN A 27 14.01 -20.13 -8.71
N ARG A 28 13.79 -21.28 -9.35
CA ARG A 28 12.55 -22.06 -9.23
C ARG A 28 12.26 -22.44 -7.78
N GLU A 29 13.29 -22.90 -7.05
CA GLU A 29 13.11 -23.25 -5.64
C GLU A 29 12.80 -22.05 -4.78
N ILE A 30 13.43 -20.89 -5.02
CA ILE A 30 13.12 -19.64 -4.33
C ILE A 30 11.65 -19.23 -4.60
N PHE A 31 11.20 -19.21 -5.85
CA PHE A 31 9.82 -18.84 -6.18
C PHE A 31 8.80 -19.81 -5.59
N LYS A 32 9.08 -21.12 -5.59
CA LYS A 32 8.25 -22.15 -4.96
C LYS A 32 8.12 -21.90 -3.46
N SER A 33 9.23 -21.77 -2.75
CA SER A 33 9.28 -21.52 -1.31
C SER A 33 8.54 -20.23 -0.92
N VAL A 34 8.71 -19.15 -1.70
CA VAL A 34 7.99 -17.90 -1.49
C VAL A 34 6.51 -18.06 -1.80
N GLY A 35 6.13 -18.82 -2.81
CA GLY A 35 4.73 -19.13 -3.11
C GLY A 35 4.04 -19.85 -1.96
N GLU A 36 4.66 -20.87 -1.39
CA GLU A 36 4.16 -21.59 -0.21
C GLU A 36 3.98 -20.66 1.00
N ALA A 37 4.97 -19.80 1.26
CA ALA A 37 4.90 -18.82 2.33
C ALA A 37 3.79 -17.78 2.14
N LYS A 38 3.63 -17.28 0.91
CA LYS A 38 2.57 -16.33 0.57
C LYS A 38 1.19 -16.96 0.65
N SER A 39 1.03 -18.23 0.25
CA SER A 39 -0.22 -18.96 0.43
C SER A 39 -0.61 -19.05 1.92
N ALA A 40 0.34 -19.47 2.77
CA ALA A 40 0.11 -19.53 4.22
C ALA A 40 -0.21 -18.13 4.81
N ALA A 41 0.41 -17.07 4.31
CA ALA A 41 0.09 -15.71 4.74
C ALA A 41 -1.34 -15.30 4.32
N ALA A 42 -1.79 -15.64 3.10
CA ALA A 42 -3.16 -15.38 2.65
C ALA A 42 -4.19 -16.06 3.56
N ASP A 43 -3.94 -17.31 3.99
CA ASP A 43 -4.82 -18.05 4.92
C ASP A 43 -4.87 -17.37 6.31
N GLN A 44 -3.75 -16.79 6.76
CA GLN A 44 -3.72 -15.99 7.99
C GLN A 44 -4.57 -14.72 7.85
N PHE A 45 -4.45 -13.99 6.74
CA PHE A 45 -5.28 -12.82 6.45
C PHE A 45 -6.77 -13.19 6.39
N GLU A 46 -7.11 -14.32 5.80
CA GLU A 46 -8.48 -14.81 5.76
C GLU A 46 -9.06 -15.00 7.18
N SER A 47 -8.27 -15.55 8.10
CA SER A 47 -8.67 -15.69 9.51
C SER A 47 -8.84 -14.34 10.24
N MET A 48 -8.24 -13.27 9.72
CA MET A 48 -8.34 -11.91 10.28
C MET A 48 -9.52 -11.12 9.73
N LEU A 49 -9.97 -11.43 8.52
CA LEU A 49 -11.01 -10.68 7.81
C LEU A 49 -12.28 -10.46 8.64
N PRO A 50 -12.89 -11.49 9.28
CA PRO A 50 -14.09 -11.29 10.11
C PRO A 50 -13.85 -10.51 11.40
N LYS A 51 -12.59 -10.33 11.82
CA LYS A 51 -12.22 -9.63 13.05
C LYS A 51 -11.97 -8.13 12.81
N ALA A 52 -11.78 -7.73 11.56
CA ALA A 52 -11.53 -6.34 11.20
C ALA A 52 -12.83 -5.52 11.38
N ARG A 53 -12.74 -4.41 12.12
CA ARG A 53 -13.89 -3.56 12.47
C ARG A 53 -14.12 -2.40 11.50
N SER A 54 -13.10 -2.02 10.74
CA SER A 54 -13.17 -0.96 9.74
C SER A 54 -13.44 -1.57 8.36
N ALA A 55 -14.39 -1.00 7.61
CA ALA A 55 -14.69 -1.42 6.24
C ALA A 55 -13.44 -1.38 5.35
N VAL A 56 -12.68 -0.29 5.43
CA VAL A 56 -11.43 -0.14 4.65
C VAL A 56 -10.38 -1.18 5.05
N LEU A 57 -10.28 -1.52 6.33
CA LEU A 57 -9.36 -2.58 6.77
C LEU A 57 -9.80 -3.95 6.24
N GLN A 58 -11.11 -4.23 6.21
CA GLN A 58 -11.66 -5.44 5.60
C GLN A 58 -11.34 -5.48 4.09
N GLU A 59 -11.48 -4.37 3.39
CA GLU A 59 -11.14 -4.25 1.97
C GLU A 59 -9.65 -4.49 1.71
N LEU A 60 -8.78 -3.86 2.47
CA LEU A 60 -7.32 -4.07 2.35
C LEU A 60 -6.95 -5.54 2.62
N ILE A 61 -7.51 -6.16 3.66
CA ILE A 61 -7.29 -7.58 3.96
C ILE A 61 -7.81 -8.44 2.81
N ALA A 62 -9.04 -8.20 2.33
CA ALA A 62 -9.64 -8.93 1.22
C ALA A 62 -8.78 -8.83 -0.05
N GLN A 63 -8.35 -7.62 -0.41
CA GLN A 63 -7.51 -7.43 -1.59
C GLN A 63 -6.10 -7.99 -1.40
N THR A 64 -5.55 -7.98 -0.19
CA THR A 64 -4.29 -8.70 0.11
C THR A 64 -4.42 -10.19 -0.18
N ILE A 65 -5.52 -10.83 0.24
CA ILE A 65 -5.79 -12.25 -0.02
C ILE A 65 -5.88 -12.51 -1.53
N VAL A 66 -6.71 -11.73 -2.22
CA VAL A 66 -6.97 -11.90 -3.67
C VAL A 66 -5.66 -11.82 -4.47
N TYR A 67 -4.92 -10.72 -4.31
CA TYR A 67 -3.70 -10.50 -5.08
C TYR A 67 -2.56 -11.45 -4.67
N THR A 68 -2.52 -11.88 -3.40
CA THR A 68 -1.56 -12.90 -2.96
C THR A 68 -1.83 -14.24 -3.63
N ARG A 69 -3.08 -14.70 -3.64
CA ARG A 69 -3.48 -15.97 -4.29
C ARG A 69 -3.27 -15.90 -5.80
N ALA A 70 -3.70 -14.82 -6.45
CA ALA A 70 -3.47 -14.60 -7.87
C ALA A 70 -1.97 -14.65 -8.25
N TYR A 71 -1.11 -14.05 -7.43
CA TYR A 71 0.34 -14.14 -7.64
C TYR A 71 0.86 -15.57 -7.51
N VAL A 72 0.43 -16.32 -6.50
CA VAL A 72 0.87 -17.70 -6.27
C VAL A 72 0.46 -18.60 -7.43
N GLU A 73 -0.74 -18.43 -7.96
CA GLU A 73 -1.26 -19.17 -9.12
C GLU A 73 -0.45 -18.90 -10.39
N ARG A 74 0.13 -17.70 -10.52
CA ARG A 74 0.95 -17.32 -11.69
C ARG A 74 2.39 -17.81 -11.63
N ILE A 75 2.90 -18.22 -10.46
CA ILE A 75 4.31 -18.64 -10.30
C ILE A 75 4.75 -19.71 -11.32
N PRO A 76 3.97 -20.77 -11.61
CA PRO A 76 4.39 -21.79 -12.59
C PRO A 76 4.64 -21.26 -14.00
N GLU A 77 3.90 -20.22 -14.39
CA GLU A 77 3.93 -19.58 -15.72
C GLU A 77 4.34 -18.11 -15.63
N TYR A 78 5.05 -17.75 -14.55
CA TYR A 78 5.40 -16.38 -14.22
C TYR A 78 6.01 -15.61 -15.39
N VAL A 79 5.53 -14.39 -15.57
CA VAL A 79 6.11 -13.38 -16.47
C VAL A 79 6.42 -12.10 -15.67
N GLY A 80 7.31 -11.25 -16.20
CA GLY A 80 7.78 -10.07 -15.46
C GLY A 80 6.68 -9.13 -14.96
N SER A 81 5.57 -9.02 -15.67
CA SER A 81 4.41 -8.21 -15.25
C SER A 81 3.71 -8.75 -13.99
N ASP A 82 3.83 -10.05 -13.68
CA ASP A 82 3.23 -10.64 -12.46
C ASP A 82 3.87 -10.08 -11.17
N ALA A 83 5.04 -9.43 -11.28
CA ALA A 83 5.63 -8.69 -10.18
C ALA A 83 4.72 -7.56 -9.67
N LEU A 84 3.87 -6.99 -10.53
CA LEU A 84 2.89 -5.97 -10.14
C LEU A 84 1.82 -6.57 -9.21
N ILE A 85 1.36 -7.78 -9.50
CA ILE A 85 0.39 -8.51 -8.66
C ILE A 85 0.98 -8.73 -7.25
N ALA A 86 2.24 -9.21 -7.19
CA ALA A 86 2.96 -9.32 -5.92
C ALA A 86 3.13 -7.96 -5.23
N GLY A 87 3.33 -6.90 -6.00
CA GLY A 87 3.43 -5.52 -5.53
C GLY A 87 2.14 -5.03 -4.86
N VAL A 88 0.97 -5.32 -5.43
CA VAL A 88 -0.33 -5.01 -4.80
C VAL A 88 -0.43 -5.71 -3.45
N ALA A 89 -0.25 -7.04 -3.45
CA ALA A 89 -0.37 -7.86 -2.24
C ALA A 89 0.57 -7.37 -1.12
N GLY A 90 1.85 -7.12 -1.44
CA GLY A 90 2.85 -6.66 -0.47
C GLY A 90 2.55 -5.28 0.09
N ASN A 91 2.17 -4.33 -0.76
CA ASN A 91 1.84 -2.98 -0.32
C ASN A 91 0.57 -2.93 0.54
N PHE A 92 -0.48 -3.67 0.18
CA PHE A 92 -1.70 -3.72 0.99
C PHE A 92 -1.49 -4.47 2.32
N SER A 93 -0.70 -5.54 2.35
CA SER A 93 -0.26 -6.18 3.60
C SER A 93 0.48 -5.20 4.52
N ASN A 94 1.38 -4.39 3.98
CA ASN A 94 2.05 -3.34 4.73
C ASN A 94 1.06 -2.28 5.23
N ALA A 95 0.11 -1.85 4.37
CA ALA A 95 -0.92 -0.88 4.77
C ALA A 95 -1.75 -1.41 5.95
N VAL A 96 -2.20 -2.67 5.93
CA VAL A 96 -2.89 -3.33 7.05
C VAL A 96 -2.05 -3.25 8.33
N THR A 97 -0.78 -3.62 8.25
CA THR A 97 0.15 -3.62 9.40
C THR A 97 0.31 -2.22 9.99
N TYR A 98 0.56 -1.22 9.15
CA TYR A 98 0.77 0.15 9.61
C TYR A 98 -0.53 0.81 10.09
N MET A 99 -1.67 0.58 9.45
CA MET A 99 -2.97 1.06 9.92
C MET A 99 -3.27 0.56 11.34
N CYS A 100 -3.00 -0.70 11.63
CA CYS A 100 -3.15 -1.24 12.98
C CYS A 100 -2.21 -0.57 14.01
N SER A 101 -1.03 -0.12 13.57
CA SER A 101 -0.04 0.53 14.43
C SER A 101 -0.36 2.00 14.71
N VAL A 102 -1.04 2.71 13.78
CA VAL A 102 -1.31 4.15 13.88
C VAL A 102 -2.68 4.51 14.44
N VAL A 103 -3.55 3.55 14.73
CA VAL A 103 -4.89 3.82 15.30
C VAL A 103 -4.88 4.82 16.47
N PRO A 104 -3.91 4.79 17.39
CA PRO A 104 -3.83 5.78 18.47
C PRO A 104 -3.46 7.19 18.02
N LEU A 105 -2.87 7.36 16.82
CA LEU A 105 -2.36 8.64 16.30
C LEU A 105 -3.39 9.39 15.45
N LEU A 106 -4.45 8.70 15.01
CA LEU A 106 -5.49 9.34 14.22
C LEU A 106 -6.48 10.07 15.11
N PRO A 107 -6.83 11.33 14.80
CA PRO A 107 -7.98 11.96 15.43
C PRO A 107 -9.22 11.09 15.17
N ALA A 108 -10.10 10.99 16.18
CA ALA A 108 -11.38 10.30 16.00
C ALA A 108 -12.04 10.82 14.72
N PRO A 109 -12.58 9.94 13.85
CA PRO A 109 -13.13 10.34 12.58
C PRO A 109 -14.26 11.33 12.81
N ASN A 110 -13.98 12.61 12.52
CA ASN A 110 -14.96 13.69 12.59
C ASN A 110 -15.98 13.48 11.45
N GLY A 111 -17.11 12.87 11.77
CA GLY A 111 -18.29 12.90 10.92
C GLY A 111 -18.20 12.10 9.61
N ARG A 112 -17.32 11.13 9.48
CA ARG A 112 -17.36 10.23 8.33
C ARG A 112 -18.66 9.43 8.37
N GLU A 113 -19.44 9.57 7.30
CA GLU A 113 -20.48 8.58 7.03
C GLU A 113 -19.86 7.20 7.18
N LYS A 114 -20.46 6.40 8.07
CA LYS A 114 -20.13 4.98 8.14
C LYS A 114 -20.37 4.43 6.75
N VAL A 115 -19.29 4.09 6.03
CA VAL A 115 -19.42 3.18 4.90
C VAL A 115 -19.98 1.88 5.48
N THR A 116 -21.29 1.76 5.42
CA THR A 116 -22.01 0.62 5.96
C THR A 116 -21.99 -0.46 4.90
N ARG A 117 -20.87 -1.18 4.79
CA ARG A 117 -20.97 -2.51 4.20
C ARG A 117 -21.59 -3.43 5.22
N SER A 118 -22.78 -3.91 4.89
CA SER A 118 -23.60 -4.74 5.77
C SER A 118 -23.11 -6.18 5.92
N SER A 119 -22.04 -6.62 5.24
CA SER A 119 -21.52 -7.99 5.35
C SER A 119 -20.02 -8.05 5.05
N VAL A 120 -19.29 -8.81 5.85
CA VAL A 120 -17.93 -9.25 5.53
C VAL A 120 -18.01 -10.09 4.25
N PRO A 121 -17.21 -9.81 3.20
CA PRO A 121 -17.24 -10.63 1.99
C PRO A 121 -16.82 -12.07 2.31
N GLU A 122 -17.54 -13.04 1.75
CA GLU A 122 -17.12 -14.44 1.84
C GLU A 122 -15.79 -14.62 1.10
N PRO A 123 -14.79 -15.30 1.70
CA PRO A 123 -13.46 -15.46 1.10
C PRO A 123 -13.48 -16.06 -0.30
N ALA A 124 -14.41 -16.97 -0.59
CA ALA A 124 -14.56 -17.60 -1.91
C ALA A 124 -15.15 -16.66 -2.98
N ALA A 125 -15.75 -15.54 -2.58
CA ALA A 125 -16.37 -14.56 -3.49
C ALA A 125 -15.49 -13.31 -3.69
N LEU A 126 -14.28 -13.30 -3.16
CA LEU A 126 -13.37 -12.17 -3.29
C LEU A 126 -12.84 -12.07 -4.73
N THR A 127 -12.92 -10.87 -5.29
CA THR A 127 -12.39 -10.55 -6.62
C THR A 127 -11.45 -9.35 -6.57
N PRO A 128 -10.52 -9.22 -7.51
CA PRO A 128 -9.72 -8.01 -7.66
C PRO A 128 -10.62 -6.77 -7.82
N PHE A 129 -10.29 -5.70 -7.14
CA PHE A 129 -11.09 -4.47 -7.20
C PHE A 129 -10.95 -3.69 -8.52
N ILE A 130 -9.90 -3.99 -9.30
CA ILE A 130 -9.66 -3.49 -10.65
C ILE A 130 -9.27 -4.70 -11.51
N ALA A 131 -10.23 -5.31 -12.19
CA ALA A 131 -9.96 -6.40 -13.12
C ALA A 131 -9.71 -5.87 -14.55
N ASP A 132 -10.56 -4.92 -14.98
CA ASP A 132 -10.55 -4.40 -16.35
C ASP A 132 -10.07 -2.94 -16.44
N GLY A 133 -9.40 -2.47 -15.38
CA GLY A 133 -8.99 -1.08 -15.23
C GLY A 133 -10.03 -0.23 -14.48
N ASP A 134 -9.65 1.03 -14.19
CA ASP A 134 -10.51 2.03 -13.55
C ASP A 134 -10.15 3.41 -14.12
N PRO A 135 -11.12 4.28 -14.46
CA PRO A 135 -10.86 5.62 -14.98
C PRO A 135 -9.97 6.47 -14.07
N ALA A 136 -10.01 6.22 -12.75
CA ALA A 136 -9.16 6.90 -11.77
C ALA A 136 -7.66 6.57 -11.95
N CYS A 137 -7.31 5.44 -12.55
CA CYS A 137 -5.93 4.96 -12.65
C CYS A 137 -4.99 5.95 -13.34
N ALA A 138 -5.37 6.48 -14.50
CA ALA A 138 -4.50 7.40 -15.26
C ALA A 138 -4.17 8.66 -14.43
N LYS A 139 -5.19 9.24 -13.78
CA LYS A 139 -5.02 10.42 -12.93
C LYS A 139 -4.24 10.12 -11.65
N LEU A 140 -4.47 8.97 -11.04
CA LEU A 140 -3.71 8.55 -9.86
C LEU A 140 -2.22 8.40 -10.18
N LEU A 141 -1.89 7.72 -11.26
CA LEU A 141 -0.49 7.54 -11.68
C LEU A 141 0.20 8.88 -11.94
N GLU A 142 -0.48 9.83 -12.59
CA GLU A 142 0.01 11.21 -12.80
C GLU A 142 0.31 11.91 -11.46
N VAL A 143 -0.59 11.82 -10.48
CA VAL A 143 -0.41 12.39 -9.13
C VAL A 143 0.76 11.73 -8.41
N LEU A 144 0.87 10.40 -8.45
CA LEU A 144 1.94 9.66 -7.78
C LEU A 144 3.32 9.96 -8.39
N ASP A 145 3.41 10.09 -9.71
CA ASP A 145 4.67 10.43 -10.39
C ASP A 145 5.12 11.85 -10.05
N ARG A 146 4.19 12.81 -10.06
CA ARG A 146 4.46 14.18 -9.62
C ARG A 146 4.89 14.22 -8.14
N GLN A 147 4.20 13.51 -7.26
CA GLN A 147 4.55 13.40 -5.85
C GLN A 147 5.95 12.85 -5.66
N ARG A 148 6.30 11.77 -6.38
CA ARG A 148 7.64 11.16 -6.35
C ARG A 148 8.71 12.15 -6.79
N ALA A 149 8.45 12.90 -7.87
CA ALA A 149 9.38 13.91 -8.38
C ALA A 149 9.60 15.05 -7.37
N GLN A 150 8.55 15.51 -6.70
CA GLN A 150 8.61 16.67 -5.79
C GLN A 150 9.10 16.30 -4.38
N LEU A 151 8.73 15.13 -3.85
CA LEU A 151 9.11 14.69 -2.52
C LEU A 151 10.34 13.78 -2.50
N GLY A 152 10.85 13.33 -3.66
CA GLY A 152 11.97 12.40 -3.72
C GLY A 152 13.27 12.94 -3.10
N GLY A 153 13.50 14.24 -3.18
CA GLY A 153 14.61 14.91 -2.50
C GLY A 153 14.43 14.93 -0.99
N TRP A 154 13.25 15.32 -0.52
CA TRP A 154 12.90 15.31 0.89
C TRP A 154 13.00 13.89 1.49
N ALA A 155 12.43 12.90 0.85
CA ALA A 155 12.42 11.51 1.34
C ALA A 155 13.83 10.91 1.52
N LYS A 156 14.85 11.41 0.81
CA LYS A 156 16.24 10.95 0.92
C LYS A 156 16.99 11.53 2.13
N VAL A 157 16.59 12.71 2.61
CA VAL A 157 17.34 13.46 3.62
C VAL A 157 16.56 13.69 4.91
N ALA A 158 15.23 13.53 4.88
CA ALA A 158 14.41 13.63 6.07
C ALA A 158 14.65 12.41 6.98
N ASP A 159 15.08 12.68 8.22
CA ASP A 159 15.20 11.65 9.25
C ASP A 159 13.98 11.70 10.17
N SER A 160 13.07 10.75 9.98
CA SER A 160 11.83 10.66 10.77
C SER A 160 12.05 10.38 12.27
N ARG A 161 13.26 9.98 12.66
CA ARG A 161 13.59 9.72 14.07
C ARG A 161 13.87 11.01 14.85
N ILE A 162 14.07 12.13 14.16
CA ILE A 162 14.35 13.43 14.78
C ILE A 162 13.03 14.17 15.00
N PRO A 163 12.60 14.41 16.26
CA PRO A 163 11.38 15.16 16.53
C PRO A 163 11.52 16.63 16.12
N ALA A 164 10.41 17.28 15.75
CA ALA A 164 10.38 18.66 15.26
C ALA A 164 11.03 19.66 16.21
N ALA A 165 10.99 19.41 17.52
CA ALA A 165 11.66 20.25 18.54
C ALA A 165 13.19 20.30 18.38
N GLN A 166 13.78 19.28 17.75
CA GLN A 166 15.24 19.17 17.55
C GLN A 166 15.67 19.54 16.12
N TRP A 167 14.74 19.92 15.25
CA TRP A 167 15.09 20.30 13.88
C TRP A 167 15.89 21.58 13.81
N THR A 168 16.92 21.57 12.99
CA THR A 168 17.61 22.79 12.57
C THR A 168 16.67 23.68 11.74
N PRO A 169 16.98 24.96 11.56
CA PRO A 169 16.19 25.84 10.69
C PRO A 169 16.02 25.26 9.27
N ASP A 170 17.07 24.68 8.69
CA ASP A 170 17.03 24.08 7.34
C ASP A 170 16.14 22.83 7.29
N GLN A 171 16.23 21.95 8.30
CA GLN A 171 15.35 20.79 8.40
C GLN A 171 13.88 21.22 8.54
N ARG A 172 13.61 22.25 9.32
CA ARG A 172 12.27 22.81 9.47
C ARG A 172 11.74 23.39 8.17
N ALA A 173 12.56 24.14 7.44
CA ALA A 173 12.20 24.70 6.13
C ALA A 173 11.90 23.58 5.11
N LEU A 174 12.73 22.54 5.09
CA LEU A 174 12.56 21.38 4.22
C LEU A 174 11.26 20.62 4.50
N ASN A 175 10.97 20.33 5.77
CA ASN A 175 9.75 19.62 6.16
C ASN A 175 8.49 20.48 5.91
N ASN A 176 8.55 21.79 6.13
CA ASN A 176 7.44 22.68 5.81
C ASN A 176 7.17 22.73 4.30
N ALA A 177 8.21 22.75 3.47
CA ALA A 177 8.05 22.70 2.01
C ALA A 177 7.40 21.37 1.57
N ALA A 178 7.81 20.24 2.15
CA ALA A 178 7.18 18.94 1.90
C ALA A 178 5.71 18.94 2.33
N ARG A 179 5.37 19.56 3.47
CA ARG A 179 4.00 19.69 3.94
C ARG A 179 3.10 20.37 2.92
N GLU A 180 3.54 21.48 2.31
CA GLU A 180 2.75 22.21 1.30
C GLU A 180 2.50 21.34 0.05
N VAL A 181 3.48 20.54 -0.37
CA VAL A 181 3.31 19.57 -1.46
C VAL A 181 2.26 18.53 -1.10
N ILE A 182 2.37 17.94 0.11
CA ILE A 182 1.45 16.91 0.58
C ILE A 182 0.02 17.44 0.66
N LEU A 183 -0.19 18.64 1.20
CA LEU A 183 -1.54 19.24 1.31
C LEU A 183 -2.18 19.54 -0.06
N ARG A 184 -1.38 19.89 -1.05
CA ARG A 184 -1.87 20.03 -2.42
C ARG A 184 -2.27 18.66 -2.98
N ASP A 185 -1.42 17.65 -2.81
CA ASP A 185 -1.68 16.30 -3.29
C ASP A 185 -2.91 15.65 -2.60
N VAL A 186 -3.22 16.01 -1.35
CA VAL A 186 -4.49 15.63 -0.68
C VAL A 186 -5.70 16.08 -1.50
N LYS A 187 -5.70 17.33 -2.00
CA LYS A 187 -6.81 17.85 -2.80
C LYS A 187 -6.92 17.12 -4.14
N ASP A 188 -5.78 16.86 -4.78
CA ASP A 188 -5.72 16.16 -6.05
C ASP A 188 -6.21 14.70 -5.91
N VAL A 189 -5.81 13.99 -4.86
CA VAL A 189 -6.27 12.62 -4.59
C VAL A 189 -7.77 12.60 -4.31
N ARG A 190 -8.30 13.56 -3.55
CA ARG A 190 -9.74 13.66 -3.29
C ARG A 190 -10.55 13.93 -4.57
N ALA A 191 -10.02 14.72 -5.51
CA ALA A 191 -10.65 14.96 -6.79
C ALA A 191 -10.71 13.71 -7.70
N ILE A 192 -9.85 12.73 -7.47
CA ILE A 192 -9.85 11.45 -8.20
C ILE A 192 -10.98 10.53 -7.71
N VAL A 193 -11.41 10.67 -6.45
CA VAL A 193 -12.47 9.82 -5.87
C VAL A 193 -13.75 9.85 -6.71
N ASP A 194 -14.13 11.04 -7.22
CA ASP A 194 -15.37 11.24 -7.97
C ASP A 194 -15.38 10.55 -9.35
N ILE A 195 -14.20 10.14 -9.85
CA ILE A 195 -14.09 9.45 -11.15
C ILE A 195 -13.78 7.96 -11.00
N ALA A 196 -13.59 7.48 -9.79
CA ALA A 196 -13.39 6.06 -9.52
C ALA A 196 -14.71 5.29 -9.69
N GLU A 197 -14.70 4.25 -10.51
CA GLU A 197 -15.85 3.36 -10.70
C GLU A 197 -15.88 2.23 -9.66
N SER A 198 -14.70 1.77 -9.21
CA SER A 198 -14.58 0.81 -8.13
C SER A 198 -14.82 1.49 -6.78
N ALA A 199 -15.81 1.02 -6.03
CA ALA A 199 -16.06 1.51 -4.66
C ALA A 199 -14.85 1.29 -3.74
N ILE A 200 -14.12 0.17 -3.90
CA ILE A 200 -12.89 -0.10 -3.13
C ILE A 200 -11.79 0.89 -3.52
N MET A 201 -11.65 1.21 -4.82
CA MET A 201 -10.71 2.25 -5.27
C MET A 201 -11.03 3.59 -4.62
N ALA A 202 -12.30 4.01 -4.63
CA ALA A 202 -12.76 5.25 -4.00
C ALA A 202 -12.44 5.27 -2.50
N ASP A 203 -12.77 4.22 -1.76
CA ASP A 203 -12.52 4.10 -0.32
C ASP A 203 -11.03 4.15 0.02
N LEU A 204 -10.18 3.49 -0.78
CA LEU A 204 -8.73 3.52 -0.60
C LEU A 204 -8.12 4.89 -0.93
N LEU A 205 -8.64 5.60 -1.94
CA LEU A 205 -8.23 6.97 -2.26
C LEU A 205 -8.59 7.95 -1.13
N VAL A 206 -9.82 7.88 -0.61
CA VAL A 206 -10.24 8.68 0.56
C VAL A 206 -9.33 8.40 1.75
N THR A 207 -9.14 7.12 2.05
CA THR A 207 -8.28 6.70 3.18
C THR A 207 -6.86 7.23 3.01
N ARG A 208 -6.27 7.08 1.82
CA ARG A 208 -4.94 7.62 1.54
C ARG A 208 -4.89 9.13 1.75
N ALA A 209 -5.86 9.89 1.23
CA ALA A 209 -5.93 11.34 1.41
C ALA A 209 -6.01 11.75 2.89
N ASP A 210 -6.76 10.99 3.70
CA ASP A 210 -6.89 11.27 5.12
C ASP A 210 -5.61 11.00 5.91
N TYR A 211 -4.88 9.92 5.59
CA TYR A 211 -3.56 9.67 6.18
C TYR A 211 -2.53 10.72 5.74
N MET A 212 -2.59 11.18 4.48
CA MET A 212 -1.76 12.29 4.00
C MET A 212 -2.05 13.58 4.77
N GLN A 213 -3.32 13.91 4.98
CA GLN A 213 -3.74 15.08 5.75
C GLN A 213 -3.22 14.97 7.19
N ALA A 214 -3.48 13.82 7.84
CA ALA A 214 -3.04 13.57 9.21
C ALA A 214 -1.52 13.74 9.34
N PHE A 215 -0.74 13.15 8.43
CA PHE A 215 0.71 13.32 8.43
C PHE A 215 1.13 14.79 8.25
N ALA A 216 0.53 15.51 7.29
CA ALA A 216 0.83 16.93 7.08
C ALA A 216 0.53 17.78 8.32
N ASP A 217 -0.51 17.42 9.08
CA ASP A 217 -0.89 18.12 10.30
C ASP A 217 0.08 17.86 11.46
N THR A 218 0.75 16.70 11.50
CA THR A 218 1.77 16.41 12.52
C THR A 218 3.12 17.06 12.22
N ILE A 219 3.44 17.44 10.98
CA ILE A 219 4.78 17.98 10.61
C ILE A 219 5.25 19.11 11.54
N PRO A 220 4.43 20.12 11.93
CA PRO A 220 4.91 21.20 12.82
C PRO A 220 5.38 20.74 14.18
N THR A 221 4.83 19.63 14.67
CA THR A 221 5.07 19.03 15.99
C THR A 221 5.61 17.61 15.91
N HIS A 222 6.12 17.20 14.75
CA HIS A 222 6.50 15.84 14.43
C HIS A 222 7.19 15.09 15.56
N ALA A 223 6.67 13.90 15.84
CA ALA A 223 7.27 12.88 16.68
C ALA A 223 7.64 11.64 15.82
N PRO A 224 8.62 10.81 16.23
CA PRO A 224 9.07 9.67 15.43
C PRO A 224 7.96 8.71 14.98
N ASP A 225 6.94 8.50 15.84
CA ASP A 225 5.81 7.60 15.52
C ASP A 225 4.92 8.14 14.40
N ASP A 226 4.91 9.46 14.13
CA ASP A 226 4.14 10.05 13.03
C ASP A 226 4.62 9.56 11.66
N ALA A 227 5.85 9.05 11.57
CA ALA A 227 6.36 8.44 10.35
C ALA A 227 5.52 7.24 9.87
N LEU A 228 4.82 6.56 10.78
CA LEU A 228 3.93 5.45 10.45
C LEU A 228 2.73 5.92 9.60
N LEU A 229 2.26 7.16 9.79
CA LEU A 229 1.22 7.77 8.95
C LEU A 229 1.69 7.84 7.50
N TRP A 230 2.90 8.35 7.27
CA TRP A 230 3.47 8.45 5.93
C TRP A 230 3.75 7.07 5.30
N THR A 231 4.19 6.12 6.10
CA THR A 231 4.40 4.74 5.64
C THR A 231 3.09 4.09 5.21
N THR A 232 1.98 4.38 5.91
CA THR A 232 0.63 3.95 5.50
C THR A 232 0.24 4.58 4.16
N VAL A 233 0.46 5.91 3.97
CA VAL A 233 0.21 6.63 2.72
C VAL A 233 0.94 5.99 1.54
N THR A 234 2.24 5.72 1.72
CA THR A 234 3.08 5.14 0.66
C THR A 234 2.69 3.70 0.35
N SER A 235 2.29 2.93 1.36
CA SER A 235 1.83 1.55 1.18
C SER A 235 0.50 1.50 0.41
N ILE A 236 -0.51 2.30 0.79
CA ILE A 236 -1.77 2.36 0.04
C ILE A 236 -1.50 2.84 -1.40
N GLY A 237 -0.73 3.91 -1.57
CA GLY A 237 -0.39 4.46 -2.88
C GLY A 237 0.38 3.48 -3.77
N GLY A 238 1.32 2.73 -3.19
CA GLY A 238 2.08 1.69 -3.89
C GLY A 238 1.19 0.53 -4.36
N GLY A 239 0.26 0.09 -3.52
CA GLY A 239 -0.72 -0.93 -3.88
C GLY A 239 -1.66 -0.49 -5.00
N LEU A 240 -2.21 0.72 -4.89
CA LEU A 240 -3.06 1.30 -5.93
C LEU A 240 -2.30 1.49 -7.26
N SER A 241 -1.06 2.00 -7.20
CA SER A 241 -0.22 2.14 -8.39
C SER A 241 0.05 0.80 -9.07
N ALA A 242 0.39 -0.22 -8.30
CA ALA A 242 0.64 -1.54 -8.83
C ALA A 242 -0.63 -2.17 -9.43
N ALA A 243 -1.79 -2.00 -8.78
CA ALA A 243 -3.08 -2.50 -9.27
C ALA A 243 -3.46 -1.83 -10.60
N CYS A 244 -3.28 -0.51 -10.71
CA CYS A 244 -3.54 0.24 -11.95
C CYS A 244 -2.65 -0.16 -13.13
N GLN A 245 -1.53 -0.82 -12.87
CA GLN A 245 -0.57 -1.26 -13.89
C GLN A 245 -0.63 -2.79 -14.13
N ALA A 246 -1.24 -3.53 -13.20
CA ALA A 246 -1.41 -4.96 -13.34
C ALA A 246 -2.53 -5.29 -14.31
N THR A 247 -2.33 -6.31 -15.12
CA THR A 247 -3.38 -6.98 -15.90
C THR A 247 -3.64 -8.36 -15.30
N LEU A 248 -4.86 -8.64 -14.94
CA LEU A 248 -5.27 -9.92 -14.33
C LEU A 248 -5.99 -10.81 -15.31
#